data_0a25cbb7d4f0951c74459320c32b02b3
#
_entry.id   0a25cbb7d4f0951c74459320c32b02b3
#
_cell.length_a   1.000
_cell.length_b   1.000
_cell.length_c   1.000
_cell.angle_alpha   90.00
_cell.angle_beta   90.00
_cell.angle_gamma   90.00
#
_symmetry.space_group_name_H-M   'P 1'
#
loop_
_entity.id
_entity.type
_entity.pdbx_description
1 polymer ?
#
loop_
_entity_poly.entity_id
_entity_poly.type
_entity_poly.pdbx_seq_one_letter_code
_entity_poly.pdbx_strand_id
1 'polypeptide(L)'
;MKLTLGTATPGGGFPVYGDAVIAAVREVDPALQIEPRNTKGSTENVPLLERNELDLALVQGEVAYEALQGVGRAPSPIRIVAAMYSTPGMFVVRADSPARTIEDLRGKPVAFGARGSGLVLLARYVLEGLGLDQERDFQAVYLERAGDGPAMVQDGRVAALWGGGVGWPGFTAVAKAPGGARFIVPDADGLRKIQAKHPFLKPLTVPAGSYPGQDAPIQSLGSWSFIMARPGLSDDAAYRVAKALHQAEAGIAQRLAQGKETTAANTAAAAPRAELIHPGVRRYLGELGLLTR
;
A
#
# COMPACT_ATOMS: atom_id res chain seq x y z
N MET A 1 -25.18 -8.27 -6.66
CA MET A 1 -24.11 -9.08 -6.05
C MET A 1 -23.55 -8.31 -4.87
N LYS A 2 -23.39 -8.95 -3.74
CA LYS A 2 -22.88 -8.32 -2.51
C LYS A 2 -21.54 -8.97 -2.13
N LEU A 3 -20.51 -8.17 -1.88
CA LEU A 3 -19.17 -8.59 -1.51
C LEU A 3 -18.67 -7.74 -0.33
N THR A 4 -17.84 -8.33 0.53
CA THR A 4 -17.13 -7.63 1.60
C THR A 4 -15.72 -7.25 1.17
N LEU A 5 -15.24 -6.05 1.58
CA LEU A 5 -13.88 -5.57 1.32
C LEU A 5 -13.18 -5.25 2.64
N GLY A 6 -12.20 -6.06 3.03
CA GLY A 6 -11.32 -5.75 4.14
C GLY A 6 -10.38 -4.59 3.82
N THR A 7 -10.32 -3.59 4.70
CA THR A 7 -9.49 -2.40 4.53
C THR A 7 -8.36 -2.33 5.56
N ALA A 8 -8.38 -1.41 6.49
CA ALA A 8 -7.42 -1.27 7.59
C ALA A 8 -8.00 -0.39 8.71
N THR A 9 -7.14 0.08 9.63
CA THR A 9 -7.54 0.98 10.72
C THR A 9 -7.97 2.36 10.18
N PRO A 10 -8.96 3.00 10.81
CA PRO A 10 -9.42 4.33 10.43
C PRO A 10 -8.28 5.36 10.35
N GLY A 11 -8.37 6.27 9.39
CA GLY A 11 -7.35 7.31 9.13
C GLY A 11 -6.15 6.83 8.31
N GLY A 12 -6.06 5.54 7.99
CA GLY A 12 -5.05 5.00 7.09
C GLY A 12 -5.40 5.17 5.61
N GLY A 13 -4.43 4.89 4.74
CA GLY A 13 -4.62 4.99 3.28
C GLY A 13 -5.63 3.99 2.73
N PHE A 14 -5.68 2.77 3.27
CA PHE A 14 -6.57 1.72 2.77
C PHE A 14 -8.06 2.02 2.96
N PRO A 15 -8.55 2.49 4.12
CA PRO A 15 -9.95 2.92 4.24
C PRO A 15 -10.31 4.03 3.25
N VAL A 16 -9.48 5.06 3.13
CA VAL A 16 -9.70 6.17 2.18
C VAL A 16 -9.74 5.67 0.73
N TYR A 17 -8.83 4.78 0.36
CA TYR A 17 -8.80 4.16 -0.96
C TYR A 17 -10.04 3.27 -1.19
N GLY A 18 -10.39 2.44 -0.23
CA GLY A 18 -11.56 1.56 -0.30
C GLY A 18 -12.85 2.35 -0.53
N ASP A 19 -13.06 3.43 0.21
CA ASP A 19 -14.23 4.30 0.05
C ASP A 19 -14.28 4.94 -1.34
N ALA A 20 -13.15 5.42 -1.87
CA ALA A 20 -13.07 6.00 -3.21
C ALA A 20 -13.39 4.97 -4.31
N VAL A 21 -12.85 3.75 -4.19
CA VAL A 21 -13.12 2.64 -5.12
C VAL A 21 -14.58 2.23 -5.08
N ILE A 22 -15.14 2.03 -3.89
CA ILE A 22 -16.55 1.62 -3.71
C ILE A 22 -17.49 2.66 -4.31
N ALA A 23 -17.24 3.95 -4.06
CA ALA A 23 -18.03 5.03 -4.61
C ALA A 23 -18.01 5.04 -6.15
N ALA A 24 -16.81 4.92 -6.75
CA ALA A 24 -16.66 4.92 -8.20
C ALA A 24 -17.24 3.67 -8.86
N VAL A 25 -17.06 2.50 -8.27
CA VAL A 25 -17.66 1.24 -8.75
C VAL A 25 -19.18 1.29 -8.72
N ARG A 26 -19.78 1.87 -7.66
CA ARG A 26 -21.24 2.02 -7.56
C ARG A 26 -21.83 2.86 -8.68
N GLU A 27 -21.10 3.84 -9.21
CA GLU A 27 -21.57 4.68 -10.32
C GLU A 27 -21.63 3.93 -11.64
N VAL A 28 -20.72 3.00 -11.89
CA VAL A 28 -20.66 2.24 -13.15
C VAL A 28 -21.41 0.90 -13.08
N ASP A 29 -21.53 0.31 -11.89
CA ASP A 29 -22.28 -0.93 -11.65
C ASP A 29 -23.03 -0.86 -10.30
N PRO A 30 -24.22 -0.22 -10.26
CA PRO A 30 -25.02 -0.10 -9.03
C PRO A 30 -25.47 -1.44 -8.42
N ALA A 31 -25.52 -2.50 -9.23
CA ALA A 31 -25.90 -3.84 -8.77
C ALA A 31 -24.73 -4.63 -8.14
N LEU A 32 -23.51 -4.11 -8.23
CA LEU A 32 -22.31 -4.61 -7.51
C LEU A 32 -22.15 -3.82 -6.21
N GLN A 33 -22.62 -4.41 -5.11
CA GLN A 33 -22.52 -3.82 -3.78
C GLN A 33 -21.26 -4.32 -3.08
N ILE A 34 -20.33 -3.42 -2.79
CA ILE A 34 -19.13 -3.72 -2.02
C ILE A 34 -19.24 -3.02 -0.67
N GLU A 35 -19.15 -3.79 0.42
CA GLU A 35 -19.24 -3.28 1.79
C GLU A 35 -17.85 -3.24 2.43
N PRO A 36 -17.38 -2.06 2.88
CA PRO A 36 -16.09 -1.96 3.54
C PRO A 36 -16.18 -2.54 4.96
N ARG A 37 -15.12 -3.23 5.37
CA ARG A 37 -14.91 -3.70 6.74
C ARG A 37 -13.56 -3.23 7.23
N ASN A 38 -13.53 -2.44 8.31
CA ASN A 38 -12.28 -2.07 8.95
C ASN A 38 -11.64 -3.29 9.60
N THR A 39 -10.33 -3.40 9.44
CA THR A 39 -9.48 -4.45 10.00
C THR A 39 -8.23 -3.80 10.61
N LYS A 40 -7.29 -4.61 11.08
CA LYS A 40 -5.97 -4.13 11.51
C LYS A 40 -5.03 -3.86 10.32
N GLY A 41 -5.40 -4.29 9.10
CA GLY A 41 -4.64 -4.11 7.87
C GLY A 41 -4.22 -5.42 7.21
N SER A 42 -3.22 -5.35 6.34
CA SER A 42 -2.84 -6.45 5.44
C SER A 42 -2.55 -7.77 6.13
N THR A 43 -1.92 -7.76 7.31
CA THR A 43 -1.55 -8.98 8.04
C THR A 43 -2.75 -9.70 8.67
N GLU A 44 -3.86 -8.98 8.91
CA GLU A 44 -5.14 -9.57 9.30
C GLU A 44 -5.99 -9.94 8.07
N ASN A 45 -5.92 -9.14 7.00
CA ASN A 45 -6.71 -9.33 5.80
C ASN A 45 -6.42 -10.67 5.11
N VAL A 46 -5.15 -11.08 5.02
CA VAL A 46 -4.79 -12.37 4.41
C VAL A 46 -5.42 -13.55 5.12
N PRO A 47 -5.27 -13.74 6.44
CA PRO A 47 -5.98 -14.83 7.15
C PRO A 47 -7.50 -14.77 7.03
N LEU A 48 -8.10 -13.56 7.00
CA LEU A 48 -9.56 -13.42 6.85
C LEU A 48 -10.03 -13.87 5.46
N LEU A 49 -9.27 -13.57 4.39
CA LEU A 49 -9.53 -14.11 3.05
C LEU A 49 -9.43 -15.64 3.03
N GLU A 50 -8.38 -16.19 3.62
CA GLU A 50 -8.14 -17.64 3.67
C GLU A 50 -9.26 -18.42 4.37
N ARG A 51 -9.85 -17.83 5.41
CA ARG A 51 -10.99 -18.41 6.13
C ARG A 51 -12.35 -18.07 5.51
N ASN A 52 -12.37 -17.39 4.36
CA ASN A 52 -13.59 -16.92 3.69
C ASN A 52 -14.46 -15.96 4.55
N GLU A 53 -13.83 -15.23 5.46
CA GLU A 53 -14.49 -14.20 6.28
C GLU A 53 -14.55 -12.84 5.58
N LEU A 54 -13.80 -12.67 4.49
CA LEU A 54 -13.85 -11.57 3.53
C LEU A 54 -13.89 -12.13 2.12
N ASP A 55 -14.60 -11.46 1.21
CA ASP A 55 -14.58 -11.80 -0.21
C ASP A 55 -13.37 -11.19 -0.92
N LEU A 56 -13.11 -9.93 -0.61
CA LEU A 56 -12.02 -9.11 -1.11
C LEU A 56 -11.28 -8.45 0.05
N ALA A 57 -10.01 -8.14 -0.13
CA ALA A 57 -9.27 -7.34 0.84
C ALA A 57 -8.14 -6.54 0.17
N LEU A 58 -7.81 -5.40 0.78
CA LEU A 58 -6.67 -4.59 0.41
C LEU A 58 -5.42 -5.16 1.09
N VAL A 59 -4.41 -5.50 0.31
CA VAL A 59 -3.18 -6.14 0.80
C VAL A 59 -1.97 -5.43 0.21
N GLN A 60 -1.08 -4.95 1.08
CA GLN A 60 0.17 -4.34 0.65
C GLN A 60 1.12 -5.39 0.06
N GLY A 61 1.94 -4.97 -0.89
CA GLY A 61 2.72 -5.87 -1.72
C GLY A 61 3.69 -6.77 -0.98
N GLU A 62 4.29 -6.33 0.12
CA GLU A 62 5.19 -7.15 0.94
C GLU A 62 4.42 -8.30 1.60
N VAL A 63 3.23 -8.03 2.14
CA VAL A 63 2.37 -9.06 2.74
C VAL A 63 1.81 -9.99 1.66
N ALA A 64 1.43 -9.44 0.51
CA ALA A 64 1.02 -10.25 -0.64
C ALA A 64 2.16 -11.16 -1.13
N TYR A 65 3.39 -10.63 -1.22
CA TYR A 65 4.59 -11.38 -1.57
C TYR A 65 4.81 -12.55 -0.60
N GLU A 66 4.87 -12.27 0.72
CA GLU A 66 5.06 -13.33 1.73
C GLU A 66 3.96 -14.40 1.65
N ALA A 67 2.70 -13.98 1.50
CA ALA A 67 1.58 -14.91 1.40
C ALA A 67 1.63 -15.76 0.13
N LEU A 68 1.84 -15.15 -1.04
CA LEU A 68 1.80 -15.83 -2.33
C LEU A 68 3.04 -16.70 -2.57
N GLN A 69 4.21 -16.31 -2.07
CA GLN A 69 5.46 -17.07 -2.20
C GLN A 69 5.67 -18.09 -1.07
N GLY A 70 4.92 -18.00 0.02
CA GLY A 70 5.10 -18.89 1.16
C GLY A 70 6.33 -18.55 2.02
N VAL A 71 6.62 -17.25 2.20
CA VAL A 71 7.73 -16.83 3.06
C VAL A 71 7.33 -17.00 4.53
N GLY A 72 8.02 -17.90 5.24
CA GLY A 72 7.71 -18.23 6.63
C GLY A 72 6.37 -18.96 6.87
N ARG A 73 5.70 -19.36 5.81
CA ARG A 73 4.40 -20.06 5.82
C ARG A 73 4.19 -20.86 4.52
N ALA A 74 3.16 -21.70 4.47
CA ALA A 74 2.74 -22.29 3.20
C ALA A 74 2.17 -21.19 2.25
N PRO A 75 2.39 -21.31 0.92
CA PRO A 75 1.80 -20.41 -0.06
C PRO A 75 0.28 -20.31 0.07
N SER A 76 -0.24 -19.10 0.04
CA SER A 76 -1.66 -18.83 0.15
C SER A 76 -2.39 -19.01 -1.18
N PRO A 77 -3.60 -19.60 -1.19
CA PRO A 77 -4.39 -19.78 -2.40
C PRO A 77 -5.20 -18.52 -2.80
N ILE A 78 -5.00 -17.38 -2.14
CA ILE A 78 -5.62 -16.10 -2.51
C ILE A 78 -5.17 -15.66 -3.92
N ARG A 79 -5.96 -14.78 -4.58
CA ARG A 79 -5.68 -14.35 -5.96
C ARG A 79 -5.77 -12.83 -6.10
N ILE A 80 -4.96 -12.28 -6.99
CA ILE A 80 -4.97 -10.86 -7.35
C ILE A 80 -6.21 -10.56 -8.19
N VAL A 81 -6.95 -9.52 -7.80
CA VAL A 81 -8.08 -8.97 -8.55
C VAL A 81 -7.68 -7.69 -9.28
N ALA A 82 -6.96 -6.79 -8.61
CA ALA A 82 -6.46 -5.57 -9.21
C ALA A 82 -5.19 -5.08 -8.51
N ALA A 83 -4.32 -4.42 -9.27
CA ALA A 83 -3.31 -3.55 -8.68
C ALA A 83 -3.99 -2.27 -8.17
N MET A 84 -3.60 -1.84 -6.98
CA MET A 84 -4.09 -0.61 -6.38
C MET A 84 -3.21 0.58 -6.79
N TYR A 85 -2.08 0.69 -6.13
CA TYR A 85 -1.08 1.73 -6.33
C TYR A 85 0.28 1.27 -5.81
N SER A 86 1.33 1.93 -6.29
CA SER A 86 2.70 1.72 -5.83
C SER A 86 2.92 2.39 -4.48
N THR A 87 3.77 1.80 -3.64
CA THR A 87 4.02 2.24 -2.27
C THR A 87 5.52 2.47 -2.06
N PRO A 88 6.07 3.60 -2.57
CA PRO A 88 7.43 4.01 -2.22
C PRO A 88 7.51 4.32 -0.73
N GLY A 89 8.35 3.58 0.00
CA GLY A 89 8.51 3.73 1.44
C GLY A 89 9.38 4.94 1.80
N MET A 90 8.91 5.80 2.70
CA MET A 90 9.62 7.00 3.13
C MET A 90 9.36 7.30 4.60
N PHE A 91 10.29 8.02 5.23
CA PHE A 91 10.03 8.73 6.48
C PHE A 91 9.63 10.17 6.20
N VAL A 92 8.68 10.68 6.96
CA VAL A 92 8.38 12.12 7.00
C VAL A 92 8.75 12.67 8.38
N VAL A 93 9.42 13.82 8.38
CA VAL A 93 9.78 14.59 9.56
C VAL A 93 9.28 16.03 9.39
N ARG A 94 9.22 16.81 10.47
CA ARG A 94 8.99 18.24 10.35
C ARG A 94 10.13 18.89 9.54
N ALA A 95 9.85 19.93 8.78
CA ALA A 95 10.88 20.59 7.96
C ALA A 95 12.04 21.16 8.77
N ASP A 96 11.78 21.60 10.02
CA ASP A 96 12.78 22.11 10.97
C ASP A 96 13.55 21.01 11.72
N SER A 97 13.22 19.74 11.51
CA SER A 97 13.95 18.62 12.11
C SER A 97 15.42 18.65 11.72
N PRO A 98 16.37 18.36 12.63
CA PRO A 98 17.78 18.22 12.30
C PRO A 98 18.08 16.97 11.48
N ALA A 99 17.21 15.95 11.51
CA ALA A 99 17.41 14.70 10.79
C ALA A 99 17.39 14.91 9.27
N ARG A 100 18.36 14.33 8.56
CA ARG A 100 18.52 14.38 7.10
C ARG A 100 18.62 12.98 6.48
N THR A 101 19.07 12.01 7.26
CA THR A 101 19.30 10.63 6.87
C THR A 101 18.52 9.68 7.77
N ILE A 102 18.42 8.41 7.37
CA ILE A 102 17.81 7.37 8.21
C ILE A 102 18.64 7.14 9.47
N GLU A 103 19.96 7.22 9.36
CA GLU A 103 20.90 7.10 10.47
C GLU A 103 20.67 8.18 11.55
N ASP A 104 20.28 9.39 11.16
CA ASP A 104 19.96 10.47 12.11
C ASP A 104 18.73 10.16 12.98
N LEU A 105 17.91 9.18 12.57
CA LEU A 105 16.73 8.73 13.31
C LEU A 105 17.03 7.62 14.32
N ARG A 106 18.25 7.05 14.32
CA ARG A 106 18.63 5.98 15.27
C ARG A 106 18.51 6.46 16.71
N GLY A 107 17.99 5.58 17.55
CA GLY A 107 17.76 5.85 18.97
C GLY A 107 16.60 6.82 19.27
N LYS A 108 15.90 7.32 18.23
CA LYS A 108 14.77 8.23 18.38
C LYS A 108 13.43 7.51 18.32
N PRO A 109 12.36 8.05 18.92
CA PRO A 109 11.02 7.52 18.75
C PRO A 109 10.57 7.71 17.30
N VAL A 110 10.20 6.63 16.64
CA VAL A 110 9.74 6.60 15.24
C VAL A 110 8.42 5.84 15.14
N ALA A 111 7.40 6.47 14.58
CA ALA A 111 6.12 5.81 14.31
C ALA A 111 6.21 5.01 13.01
N PHE A 112 6.13 3.68 13.10
CA PHE A 112 6.21 2.77 11.96
C PHE A 112 4.84 2.43 11.35
N GLY A 113 3.76 2.91 11.94
CA GLY A 113 2.39 2.66 11.49
C GLY A 113 1.58 1.77 12.43
N ALA A 114 0.38 1.38 12.03
CA ALA A 114 -0.44 0.47 12.81
C ALA A 114 0.12 -0.96 12.75
N ARG A 115 0.08 -1.70 13.88
CA ARG A 115 0.71 -3.04 14.00
C ARG A 115 0.34 -4.03 12.89
N GLY A 116 -0.90 -4.02 12.42
CA GLY A 116 -1.37 -4.91 11.35
C GLY A 116 -1.15 -4.36 9.93
N SER A 117 -0.57 -3.18 9.80
CA SER A 117 -0.30 -2.56 8.51
C SER A 117 0.86 -3.22 7.77
N GLY A 118 0.72 -3.40 6.46
CA GLY A 118 1.81 -3.82 5.60
C GLY A 118 2.97 -2.80 5.54
N LEU A 119 2.73 -1.52 5.87
CA LEU A 119 3.79 -0.52 5.97
C LEU A 119 4.84 -0.88 7.03
N VAL A 120 4.45 -1.53 8.13
CA VAL A 120 5.39 -2.02 9.16
C VAL A 120 6.33 -3.06 8.55
N LEU A 121 5.80 -3.92 7.69
CA LEU A 121 6.59 -4.95 7.00
C LEU A 121 7.52 -4.33 5.95
N LEU A 122 7.05 -3.35 5.18
CA LEU A 122 7.90 -2.61 4.25
C LEU A 122 9.06 -1.92 4.98
N ALA A 123 8.80 -1.27 6.12
CA ALA A 123 9.86 -0.67 6.93
C ALA A 123 10.91 -1.70 7.35
N ARG A 124 10.47 -2.90 7.79
CA ARG A 124 11.38 -3.98 8.14
C ARG A 124 12.31 -4.35 6.98
N TYR A 125 11.76 -4.60 5.80
CA TYR A 125 12.56 -4.95 4.63
C TYR A 125 13.55 -3.84 4.22
N VAL A 126 13.10 -2.58 4.25
CA VAL A 126 13.95 -1.43 3.93
C VAL A 126 15.10 -1.31 4.93
N LEU A 127 14.80 -1.37 6.23
CA LEU A 127 15.79 -1.26 7.29
C LEU A 127 16.76 -2.46 7.30
N GLU A 128 16.27 -3.69 7.17
CA GLU A 128 17.10 -4.88 7.04
C GLU A 128 18.07 -4.78 5.86
N GLY A 129 17.63 -4.23 4.73
CA GLY A 129 18.49 -3.97 3.57
C GLY A 129 19.62 -3.00 3.86
N LEU A 130 19.40 -2.06 4.78
CA LEU A 130 20.40 -1.11 5.28
C LEU A 130 21.24 -1.66 6.44
N GLY A 131 20.97 -2.87 6.93
CA GLY A 131 21.63 -3.45 8.10
C GLY A 131 21.11 -2.91 9.44
N LEU A 132 19.91 -2.29 9.42
CA LEU A 132 19.23 -1.74 10.59
C LEU A 132 18.04 -2.63 11.01
N ASP A 133 17.61 -2.47 12.26
CA ASP A 133 16.48 -3.19 12.85
C ASP A 133 15.52 -2.22 13.53
N GLN A 134 14.21 -2.37 13.26
CA GLN A 134 13.17 -1.47 13.78
C GLN A 134 13.17 -1.38 15.31
N GLU A 135 13.35 -2.50 16.00
CA GLU A 135 13.22 -2.58 17.46
C GLU A 135 14.53 -2.25 18.18
N ARG A 136 15.67 -2.60 17.57
CA ARG A 136 16.97 -2.42 18.18
C ARG A 136 17.58 -1.04 17.93
N ASP A 137 17.42 -0.53 16.70
CA ASP A 137 18.07 0.70 16.27
C ASP A 137 17.21 1.95 16.46
N PHE A 138 15.92 1.79 16.76
CA PHE A 138 14.95 2.88 16.97
C PHE A 138 14.13 2.62 18.24
N GLN A 139 13.49 3.67 18.77
CA GLN A 139 12.39 3.51 19.73
C GLN A 139 11.10 3.32 18.93
N ALA A 140 10.79 2.06 18.57
CA ALA A 140 9.67 1.78 17.69
C ALA A 140 8.32 2.11 18.35
N VAL A 141 7.54 2.95 17.69
CA VAL A 141 6.17 3.30 18.09
C VAL A 141 5.21 2.71 17.07
N TYR A 142 4.33 1.81 17.55
CA TYR A 142 3.25 1.24 16.75
C TYR A 142 1.93 1.89 17.14
N LEU A 143 1.20 2.33 16.12
CA LEU A 143 -0.03 3.08 16.29
C LEU A 143 -1.23 2.14 16.46
N GLU A 144 -2.18 2.50 17.29
CA GLU A 144 -3.50 1.84 17.33
C GLU A 144 -4.30 2.21 16.07
N ARG A 145 -4.20 3.46 15.62
CA ARG A 145 -4.84 3.98 14.42
C ARG A 145 -3.80 4.70 13.58
N ALA A 146 -3.73 4.40 12.28
CA ALA A 146 -2.77 5.03 11.37
C ALA A 146 -2.90 6.57 11.33
N GLY A 147 -4.12 7.09 11.55
CA GLY A 147 -4.40 8.53 11.57
C GLY A 147 -3.79 9.29 12.74
N ASP A 148 -3.27 8.63 13.79
CA ASP A 148 -2.69 9.30 14.96
C ASP A 148 -1.24 9.76 14.70
N GLY A 149 -0.54 9.15 13.75
CA GLY A 149 0.87 9.40 13.46
C GLY A 149 1.23 10.86 13.12
N PRO A 150 0.50 11.55 12.24
CA PRO A 150 0.79 12.93 11.89
C PRO A 150 0.81 13.89 13.08
N ALA A 151 -0.16 13.76 14.00
CA ALA A 151 -0.20 14.59 15.21
C ALA A 151 1.02 14.34 16.11
N MET A 152 1.49 13.09 16.20
CA MET A 152 2.67 12.74 16.99
C MET A 152 3.97 13.32 16.41
N VAL A 153 4.07 13.50 15.09
CA VAL A 153 5.18 14.22 14.46
C VAL A 153 5.09 15.71 14.79
N GLN A 154 3.90 16.29 14.71
CA GLN A 154 3.68 17.73 14.95
C GLN A 154 4.01 18.16 16.39
N ASP A 155 3.59 17.36 17.36
CA ASP A 155 3.81 17.67 18.80
C ASP A 155 5.14 17.11 19.35
N GLY A 156 5.95 16.48 18.50
CA GLY A 156 7.28 15.98 18.85
C GLY A 156 7.33 14.68 19.66
N ARG A 157 6.19 13.98 19.83
CA ARG A 157 6.18 12.65 20.47
C ARG A 157 6.96 11.61 19.67
N VAL A 158 7.05 11.80 18.37
CA VAL A 158 7.93 11.01 17.49
C VAL A 158 8.77 11.93 16.63
N ALA A 159 10.00 11.52 16.34
CA ALA A 159 10.91 12.24 15.46
C ALA A 159 10.52 12.09 13.98
N ALA A 160 9.92 10.95 13.60
CA ALA A 160 9.52 10.64 12.24
C ALA A 160 8.29 9.74 12.21
N LEU A 161 7.55 9.81 11.10
CA LEU A 161 6.51 8.87 10.73
C LEU A 161 6.93 8.15 9.45
N TRP A 162 6.92 6.82 9.48
CA TRP A 162 7.08 5.98 8.32
C TRP A 162 5.75 5.81 7.57
N GLY A 163 5.81 5.79 6.26
CA GLY A 163 4.66 5.56 5.41
C GLY A 163 5.05 5.31 3.95
N GLY A 164 4.08 5.32 3.07
CA GLY A 164 4.33 5.11 1.65
C GLY A 164 3.11 5.41 0.78
N GLY A 165 3.39 5.63 -0.50
CA GLY A 165 2.38 5.94 -1.52
C GLY A 165 2.24 7.43 -1.79
N VAL A 166 2.10 7.78 -3.08
CA VAL A 166 1.90 9.16 -3.52
C VAL A 166 0.54 9.66 -3.02
N GLY A 167 0.53 10.81 -2.32
CA GLY A 167 -0.70 11.38 -1.75
C GLY A 167 -1.21 10.65 -0.51
N TRP A 168 -0.40 9.80 0.12
CA TRP A 168 -0.80 9.12 1.36
C TRP A 168 -1.25 10.13 2.43
N PRO A 169 -2.44 9.90 3.09
CA PRO A 169 -3.03 10.88 4.01
C PRO A 169 -2.10 11.31 5.15
N GLY A 170 -1.32 10.37 5.71
CA GLY A 170 -0.38 10.66 6.79
C GLY A 170 0.71 11.66 6.37
N PHE A 171 1.29 11.49 5.19
CA PHE A 171 2.29 12.41 4.64
C PHE A 171 1.70 13.77 4.28
N THR A 172 0.52 13.75 3.67
CA THR A 172 -0.20 14.97 3.31
C THR A 172 -0.54 15.80 4.55
N ALA A 173 -0.93 15.16 5.66
CA ALA A 173 -1.24 15.85 6.91
C ALA A 173 0.00 16.53 7.51
N VAL A 174 1.17 15.85 7.54
CA VAL A 174 2.41 16.45 8.03
C VAL A 174 2.88 17.58 7.11
N ALA A 175 2.83 17.39 5.78
CA ALA A 175 3.29 18.38 4.82
C ALA A 175 2.44 19.65 4.78
N LYS A 176 1.13 19.54 5.06
CA LYS A 176 0.20 20.70 5.13
C LYS A 176 0.22 21.41 6.47
N ALA A 177 0.81 20.83 7.49
CA ALA A 177 0.87 21.47 8.81
C ALA A 177 1.79 22.69 8.81
N PRO A 178 1.60 23.65 9.74
CA PRO A 178 2.50 24.77 9.90
C PRO A 178 3.96 24.32 10.04
N GLY A 179 4.86 24.92 9.27
CA GLY A 179 6.28 24.57 9.26
C GLY A 179 6.65 23.53 8.20
N GLY A 180 5.67 22.83 7.58
CA GLY A 180 5.92 21.90 6.48
C GLY A 180 6.63 20.61 6.88
N ALA A 181 7.06 19.86 5.88
CA ALA A 181 7.67 18.54 6.03
C ALA A 181 8.97 18.39 5.21
N ARG A 182 9.78 17.41 5.62
CA ARG A 182 10.88 16.85 4.82
C ARG A 182 10.71 15.36 4.76
N PHE A 183 11.00 14.80 3.59
CA PHE A 183 11.04 13.35 3.38
C PHE A 183 12.47 12.85 3.48
N ILE A 184 12.64 11.71 4.14
CA ILE A 184 13.91 10.99 4.28
C ILE A 184 13.75 9.62 3.66
N VAL A 185 14.65 9.29 2.74
CA VAL A 185 14.70 8.02 2.01
C VAL A 185 16.13 7.48 2.04
N PRO A 186 16.34 6.19 1.73
CA PRO A 186 17.68 5.68 1.50
C PRO A 186 18.40 6.46 0.39
N ASP A 187 19.69 6.69 0.54
CA ASP A 187 20.52 7.21 -0.54
C ASP A 187 20.72 6.18 -1.67
N ALA A 188 21.41 6.57 -2.74
CA ALA A 188 21.62 5.70 -3.90
C ALA A 188 22.34 4.38 -3.55
N ASP A 189 23.26 4.39 -2.60
CA ASP A 189 23.94 3.17 -2.12
C ASP A 189 22.99 2.30 -1.30
N GLY A 190 22.24 2.91 -0.39
CA GLY A 190 21.21 2.25 0.39
C GLY A 190 20.14 1.59 -0.49
N LEU A 191 19.66 2.27 -1.54
CA LEU A 191 18.72 1.70 -2.49
C LEU A 191 19.29 0.43 -3.16
N ARG A 192 20.56 0.45 -3.58
CA ARG A 192 21.22 -0.74 -4.16
C ARG A 192 21.34 -1.88 -3.17
N LYS A 193 21.73 -1.60 -1.91
CA LYS A 193 21.85 -2.61 -0.84
C LYS A 193 20.52 -3.26 -0.53
N ILE A 194 19.45 -2.47 -0.39
CA ILE A 194 18.09 -2.97 -0.14
C ILE A 194 17.66 -3.87 -1.29
N GLN A 195 17.82 -3.43 -2.54
CA GLN A 195 17.38 -4.19 -3.71
C GLN A 195 18.17 -5.49 -3.91
N ALA A 196 19.49 -5.48 -3.59
CA ALA A 196 20.31 -6.67 -3.64
C ALA A 196 19.85 -7.74 -2.63
N LYS A 197 19.43 -7.31 -1.43
CA LYS A 197 18.93 -8.21 -0.37
C LYS A 197 17.48 -8.63 -0.60
N HIS A 198 16.65 -7.72 -1.11
CA HIS A 198 15.21 -7.89 -1.31
C HIS A 198 14.80 -7.55 -2.76
N PRO A 199 15.12 -8.42 -3.75
CA PRO A 199 14.93 -8.11 -5.18
C PRO A 199 13.47 -7.98 -5.62
N PHE A 200 12.52 -8.39 -4.78
CA PHE A 200 11.09 -8.18 -5.05
C PHE A 200 10.66 -6.73 -4.84
N LEU A 201 11.38 -5.94 -4.03
CA LEU A 201 11.18 -4.50 -3.93
C LEU A 201 11.65 -3.81 -5.21
N LYS A 202 10.85 -2.90 -5.72
CA LYS A 202 11.14 -2.21 -6.98
C LYS A 202 11.51 -0.75 -6.74
N PRO A 203 12.42 -0.18 -7.55
CA PRO A 203 12.63 1.25 -7.57
C PRO A 203 11.32 1.97 -7.95
N LEU A 204 10.96 2.96 -7.16
CA LEU A 204 9.75 3.76 -7.32
C LEU A 204 10.09 5.24 -7.18
N THR A 205 9.44 6.08 -7.99
CA THR A 205 9.63 7.53 -7.97
C THR A 205 8.37 8.20 -7.47
N VAL A 206 8.52 9.07 -6.47
CA VAL A 206 7.48 10.03 -6.08
C VAL A 206 7.68 11.28 -6.94
N PRO A 207 6.73 11.64 -7.82
CA PRO A 207 6.89 12.82 -8.69
C PRO A 207 7.05 14.11 -7.89
N ALA A 208 7.77 15.08 -8.43
CA ALA A 208 7.82 16.43 -7.87
C ALA A 208 6.42 17.01 -7.73
N GLY A 209 6.19 17.80 -6.68
CA GLY A 209 4.89 18.41 -6.41
C GLY A 209 3.83 17.46 -5.86
N SER A 210 4.19 16.21 -5.50
CA SER A 210 3.26 15.27 -4.86
C SER A 210 2.83 15.71 -3.46
N TYR A 211 3.65 16.51 -2.81
CA TYR A 211 3.39 17.08 -1.47
C TYR A 211 3.80 18.56 -1.43
N PRO A 212 3.16 19.39 -0.58
CA PRO A 212 3.59 20.78 -0.37
C PRO A 212 5.08 20.87 0.00
N GLY A 213 5.83 21.71 -0.72
CA GLY A 213 7.26 21.92 -0.49
C GLY A 213 8.18 20.80 -0.99
N GLN A 214 7.66 19.82 -1.72
CA GLN A 214 8.46 18.79 -2.37
C GLN A 214 8.63 19.14 -3.86
N ASP A 215 9.68 19.89 -4.18
CA ASP A 215 9.90 20.48 -5.51
C ASP A 215 10.72 19.57 -6.44
N ALA A 216 11.34 18.52 -5.92
CA ALA A 216 12.11 17.55 -6.70
C ALA A 216 11.51 16.14 -6.57
N PRO A 217 11.68 15.26 -7.59
CA PRO A 217 11.26 13.87 -7.47
C PRO A 217 12.06 13.16 -6.37
N ILE A 218 11.41 12.22 -5.68
CA ILE A 218 12.06 11.39 -4.66
C ILE A 218 12.18 9.97 -5.18
N GLN A 219 13.39 9.42 -5.15
CA GLN A 219 13.66 8.01 -5.46
C GLN A 219 13.57 7.17 -4.20
N SER A 220 12.82 6.08 -4.24
CA SER A 220 12.70 5.13 -3.15
C SER A 220 12.50 3.72 -3.67
N LEU A 221 12.19 2.80 -2.78
CA LEU A 221 11.85 1.41 -3.05
C LEU A 221 10.49 1.07 -2.44
N GLY A 222 9.82 0.11 -3.03
CA GLY A 222 8.57 -0.41 -2.50
C GLY A 222 7.96 -1.47 -3.39
N SER A 223 6.68 -1.68 -3.21
CA SER A 223 5.90 -2.66 -3.96
C SER A 223 4.55 -2.11 -4.37
N TRP A 224 3.83 -2.88 -5.20
CA TRP A 224 2.44 -2.61 -5.51
C TRP A 224 1.53 -3.23 -4.45
N SER A 225 0.55 -2.48 -3.99
CA SER A 225 -0.57 -3.01 -3.21
C SER A 225 -1.64 -3.59 -4.15
N PHE A 226 -2.40 -4.57 -3.65
CA PHE A 226 -3.39 -5.28 -4.45
C PHE A 226 -4.74 -5.36 -3.75
N ILE A 227 -5.82 -5.38 -4.55
CA ILE A 227 -7.10 -5.95 -4.15
C ILE A 227 -6.95 -7.46 -4.37
N MET A 228 -7.07 -8.24 -3.28
CA MET A 228 -6.97 -9.69 -3.30
C MET A 228 -8.34 -10.31 -3.08
N ALA A 229 -8.57 -11.46 -3.69
CA ALA A 229 -9.77 -12.28 -3.52
C ALA A 229 -9.50 -13.51 -2.64
N ARG A 230 -10.53 -13.94 -1.89
CA ARG A 230 -10.52 -15.22 -1.17
C ARG A 230 -10.43 -16.42 -2.11
N PRO A 231 -9.95 -17.55 -1.63
CA PRO A 231 -10.09 -18.80 -2.35
C PRO A 231 -11.57 -19.10 -2.65
N GLY A 232 -11.85 -19.57 -3.88
CA GLY A 232 -13.21 -19.95 -4.27
C GLY A 232 -14.18 -18.78 -4.52
N LEU A 233 -13.71 -17.53 -4.61
CA LEU A 233 -14.52 -16.50 -5.27
C LEU A 233 -14.80 -16.94 -6.71
N SER A 234 -16.05 -16.87 -7.18
CA SER A 234 -16.38 -17.37 -8.52
C SER A 234 -15.73 -16.53 -9.63
N ASP A 235 -15.39 -17.17 -10.75
CA ASP A 235 -14.80 -16.49 -11.90
C ASP A 235 -15.68 -15.35 -12.43
N ASP A 236 -17.01 -15.54 -12.42
CA ASP A 236 -17.94 -14.51 -12.87
C ASP A 236 -18.00 -13.32 -11.90
N ALA A 237 -17.89 -13.57 -10.58
CA ALA A 237 -17.80 -12.49 -9.61
C ALA A 237 -16.51 -11.68 -9.78
N ALA A 238 -15.37 -12.36 -9.91
CA ALA A 238 -14.09 -11.71 -10.10
C ALA A 238 -13.99 -10.98 -11.45
N TYR A 239 -14.52 -11.56 -12.52
CA TYR A 239 -14.65 -10.91 -13.82
C TYR A 239 -15.46 -9.60 -13.71
N ARG A 240 -16.63 -9.66 -13.06
CA ARG A 240 -17.49 -8.49 -12.87
C ARG A 240 -16.79 -7.39 -12.08
N VAL A 241 -16.08 -7.74 -11.01
CA VAL A 241 -15.30 -6.79 -10.21
C VAL A 241 -14.21 -6.14 -11.06
N ALA A 242 -13.43 -6.92 -11.82
CA ALA A 242 -12.38 -6.41 -12.70
C ALA A 242 -12.94 -5.46 -13.77
N LYS A 243 -14.07 -5.82 -14.39
CA LYS A 243 -14.76 -4.98 -15.37
C LYS A 243 -15.25 -3.67 -14.77
N ALA A 244 -15.87 -3.71 -13.59
CA ALA A 244 -16.36 -2.53 -12.91
C ALA A 244 -15.20 -1.60 -12.49
N LEU A 245 -14.09 -2.14 -11.99
CA LEU A 245 -12.88 -1.38 -11.65
C LEU A 245 -12.30 -0.68 -12.89
N HIS A 246 -12.18 -1.38 -14.03
CA HIS A 246 -11.70 -0.79 -15.28
C HIS A 246 -12.62 0.35 -15.75
N GLN A 247 -13.93 0.14 -15.73
CA GLN A 247 -14.89 1.19 -16.10
C GLN A 247 -14.86 2.39 -15.13
N ALA A 248 -14.46 2.17 -13.88
CA ALA A 248 -14.40 3.18 -12.83
C ALA A 248 -13.04 3.91 -12.74
N GLU A 249 -12.02 3.56 -13.53
CA GLU A 249 -10.65 4.10 -13.43
C GLU A 249 -10.62 5.64 -13.35
N ALA A 250 -11.32 6.32 -14.26
CA ALA A 250 -11.39 7.78 -14.26
C ALA A 250 -12.06 8.34 -12.98
N GLY A 251 -13.12 7.68 -12.52
CA GLY A 251 -13.83 8.07 -11.30
C GLY A 251 -12.99 7.85 -10.04
N ILE A 252 -12.20 6.78 -9.97
CA ILE A 252 -11.25 6.52 -8.88
C ILE A 252 -10.14 7.58 -8.88
N ALA A 253 -9.55 7.86 -10.05
CA ALA A 253 -8.49 8.85 -10.22
C ALA A 253 -8.91 10.27 -9.85
N GLN A 254 -10.17 10.64 -10.09
CA GLN A 254 -10.72 11.94 -9.70
C GLN A 254 -10.91 12.08 -8.17
N ARG A 255 -11.19 10.97 -7.47
CA ARG A 255 -11.44 10.97 -6.03
C ARG A 255 -10.16 10.90 -5.20
N LEU A 256 -9.12 10.27 -5.74
CA LEU A 256 -7.89 10.00 -4.99
C LEU A 256 -6.69 10.01 -5.94
N ALA A 257 -5.65 10.78 -5.59
CA ALA A 257 -4.43 10.86 -6.40
C ALA A 257 -3.79 9.48 -6.66
N GLN A 258 -3.75 8.61 -5.65
CA GLN A 258 -3.27 7.22 -5.78
C GLN A 258 -4.13 6.39 -6.75
N GLY A 259 -5.39 6.74 -6.91
CA GLY A 259 -6.32 6.06 -7.81
C GLY A 259 -5.94 6.15 -9.30
N LYS A 260 -5.05 7.08 -9.67
CA LYS A 260 -4.48 7.18 -11.03
C LYS A 260 -3.69 5.93 -11.43
N GLU A 261 -3.18 5.20 -10.46
CA GLU A 261 -2.43 3.96 -10.69
C GLU A 261 -3.33 2.71 -10.71
N THR A 262 -4.59 2.83 -10.29
CA THR A 262 -5.55 1.71 -10.27
C THR A 262 -6.11 1.50 -11.67
N THR A 263 -5.40 0.73 -12.48
CA THR A 263 -5.79 0.45 -13.89
C THR A 263 -5.70 -1.04 -14.22
N ALA A 264 -6.46 -1.46 -15.23
CA ALA A 264 -6.38 -2.82 -15.78
C ALA A 264 -4.97 -3.10 -16.32
N ALA A 265 -4.34 -2.12 -16.98
CA ALA A 265 -2.97 -2.24 -17.49
C ALA A 265 -1.96 -2.46 -16.34
N ASN A 266 -2.05 -1.69 -15.27
CA ASN A 266 -1.18 -1.88 -14.10
C ASN A 266 -1.45 -3.20 -13.39
N THR A 267 -2.69 -3.70 -13.38
CA THR A 267 -3.00 -5.02 -12.83
C THR A 267 -2.25 -6.12 -13.58
N ALA A 268 -2.22 -6.06 -14.91
CA ALA A 268 -1.46 -7.02 -15.73
C ALA A 268 0.06 -6.88 -15.51
N ALA A 269 0.57 -5.64 -15.40
CA ALA A 269 2.00 -5.37 -15.30
C ALA A 269 2.59 -5.61 -13.90
N ALA A 270 1.84 -5.30 -12.83
CA ALA A 270 2.33 -5.39 -11.45
C ALA A 270 2.23 -6.80 -10.86
N ALA A 271 1.39 -7.67 -11.39
CA ALA A 271 1.29 -9.05 -10.91
C ALA A 271 2.61 -9.79 -11.13
N PRO A 272 3.20 -10.41 -10.08
CA PRO A 272 4.49 -11.10 -10.20
C PRO A 272 4.48 -12.24 -11.24
N ARG A 273 3.34 -12.87 -11.42
CA ARG A 273 3.06 -13.93 -12.43
C ARG A 273 1.58 -13.92 -12.76
N ALA A 274 1.23 -14.19 -14.01
CA ALA A 274 -0.16 -14.19 -14.49
C ALA A 274 -1.05 -15.20 -13.73
N GLU A 275 -0.50 -16.34 -13.30
CA GLU A 275 -1.22 -17.39 -12.58
C GLU A 275 -1.70 -16.94 -11.19
N LEU A 276 -1.11 -15.89 -10.62
CA LEU A 276 -1.52 -15.31 -9.36
C LEU A 276 -2.73 -14.37 -9.49
N ILE A 277 -3.04 -13.95 -10.73
CA ILE A 277 -4.25 -13.20 -11.03
C ILE A 277 -5.43 -14.20 -11.05
N HIS A 278 -6.56 -13.77 -10.47
CA HIS A 278 -7.79 -14.57 -10.45
C HIS A 278 -8.22 -14.99 -11.87
N PRO A 279 -8.66 -16.25 -12.11
CA PRO A 279 -9.00 -16.71 -13.46
C PRO A 279 -10.04 -15.82 -14.16
N GLY A 280 -11.10 -15.40 -13.46
CA GLY A 280 -12.10 -14.47 -14.00
C GLY A 280 -11.52 -13.09 -14.38
N VAL A 281 -10.55 -12.60 -13.62
CA VAL A 281 -9.81 -11.36 -13.95
C VAL A 281 -8.92 -11.56 -15.17
N ARG A 282 -8.19 -12.68 -15.25
CA ARG A 282 -7.38 -13.02 -16.43
C ARG A 282 -8.21 -13.07 -17.71
N ARG A 283 -9.41 -13.67 -17.64
CA ARG A 283 -10.36 -13.68 -18.76
C ARG A 283 -10.64 -12.26 -19.24
N TYR A 284 -10.99 -11.35 -18.32
CA TYR A 284 -11.28 -9.96 -18.66
C TYR A 284 -10.06 -9.20 -19.21
N LEU A 285 -8.90 -9.34 -18.59
CA LEU A 285 -7.66 -8.73 -19.07
C LEU A 285 -7.23 -9.25 -20.46
N GLY A 286 -7.51 -10.54 -20.74
CA GLY A 286 -7.30 -11.14 -22.06
C GLY A 286 -8.23 -10.55 -23.13
N GLU A 287 -9.48 -10.24 -22.81
CA GLU A 287 -10.43 -9.55 -23.70
C GLU A 287 -9.95 -8.11 -24.03
N LEU A 288 -9.25 -7.47 -23.11
CA LEU A 288 -8.62 -6.15 -23.32
C LEU A 288 -7.27 -6.22 -24.05
N GLY A 289 -6.76 -7.43 -24.34
CA GLY A 289 -5.44 -7.61 -24.95
C GLY A 289 -4.27 -7.31 -24.02
N LEU A 290 -4.49 -7.23 -22.71
CA LEU A 290 -3.47 -6.92 -21.72
C LEU A 290 -2.69 -8.15 -21.20
N LEU A 291 -3.21 -9.34 -21.43
CA LEU A 291 -2.54 -10.60 -21.16
C LEU A 291 -2.58 -11.47 -22.43
N THR A 292 -1.45 -12.05 -22.79
CA THR A 292 -1.41 -13.12 -23.81
C THR A 292 -2.13 -14.36 -23.28
N ARG A 293 -2.92 -15.00 -24.14
CA ARG A 293 -3.64 -16.25 -23.83
C ARG A 293 -2.67 -17.40 -23.57
#